data_978ccaafbe156a9c2b928980737ff8e9
#
_entry.id   978ccaafbe156a9c2b928980737ff8e9
#
_cell.length_a   1.000
_cell.length_b   1.000
_cell.length_c   1.000
_cell.angle_alpha   90.00
_cell.angle_beta   90.00
_cell.angle_gamma   90.00
#
_symmetry.space_group_name_H-M   'P 1'
#
loop_
_entity.id
_entity.type
_entity.pdbx_description
1 polymer ?
#
loop_
_entity_poly.entity_id
_entity_poly.type
_entity_poly.pdbx_seq_one_letter_code
_entity_poly.pdbx_strand_id
1 'polypeptide(L)'
;MKHLLFIGTIILFSKSVSAQNVSVVSFPELKAWMHKQNDTTYVINFWATWCSPCVEELPHFETVNETYKNEKLKIILVSLDFRSELDKKVIPFVRKKNIHASVFLLNEPDANSYIDQVSPEWSGAIPATLIVNSKKQFRQFFEKKFSLNELQSVIQPLMERN
;
A
#
# COMPACT_ATOMS: atom_id res chain seq x y z
N MET A 1 -61.85 -8.88 -21.79
CA MET A 1 -60.75 -7.91 -21.55
C MET A 1 -59.85 -8.51 -20.48
N LYS A 2 -58.66 -9.00 -20.90
CA LYS A 2 -57.65 -9.60 -20.00
C LYS A 2 -56.59 -8.56 -19.71
N HIS A 3 -56.49 -8.06 -18.48
CA HIS A 3 -55.44 -7.17 -18.03
C HIS A 3 -54.21 -7.99 -17.69
N LEU A 4 -53.15 -7.84 -18.51
CA LEU A 4 -51.84 -8.42 -18.25
C LEU A 4 -51.07 -7.48 -17.31
N LEU A 5 -50.90 -7.89 -16.06
CA LEU A 5 -50.03 -7.20 -15.08
C LEU A 5 -48.60 -7.58 -15.37
N PHE A 6 -47.79 -6.61 -15.88
CA PHE A 6 -46.34 -6.72 -15.99
C PHE A 6 -45.72 -6.41 -14.62
N ILE A 7 -45.30 -7.46 -13.91
CA ILE A 7 -44.48 -7.30 -12.69
C ILE A 7 -43.05 -7.09 -13.14
N GLY A 8 -42.60 -5.82 -13.13
CA GLY A 8 -41.20 -5.47 -13.37
C GLY A 8 -40.32 -5.90 -12.20
N THR A 9 -39.49 -6.90 -12.40
CA THR A 9 -38.50 -7.33 -11.39
C THR A 9 -37.34 -6.30 -11.35
N ILE A 10 -37.30 -5.50 -10.29
CA ILE A 10 -36.16 -4.59 -10.02
C ILE A 10 -35.02 -5.43 -9.47
N ILE A 11 -33.98 -5.64 -10.30
CA ILE A 11 -32.75 -6.27 -9.88
C ILE A 11 -31.91 -5.21 -9.16
N LEU A 12 -31.87 -5.27 -7.84
CA LEU A 12 -30.98 -4.47 -6.99
C LEU A 12 -29.56 -5.01 -7.14
N PHE A 13 -28.74 -4.34 -7.91
CA PHE A 13 -27.30 -4.58 -7.94
C PHE A 13 -26.69 -4.11 -6.61
N SER A 14 -26.49 -5.02 -5.66
CA SER A 14 -25.70 -4.78 -4.46
C SER A 14 -24.26 -4.61 -4.87
N LYS A 15 -23.74 -3.38 -4.88
CA LYS A 15 -22.30 -3.15 -4.96
C LYS A 15 -21.70 -3.64 -3.65
N SER A 16 -20.95 -4.74 -3.72
CA SER A 16 -20.10 -5.19 -2.60
C SER A 16 -19.08 -4.10 -2.30
N VAL A 17 -19.30 -3.35 -1.23
CA VAL A 17 -18.28 -2.44 -0.68
C VAL A 17 -17.24 -3.34 -0.05
N SER A 18 -16.11 -3.52 -0.75
CA SER A 18 -14.95 -4.17 -0.17
C SER A 18 -14.51 -3.33 1.03
N ALA A 19 -14.64 -3.89 2.22
CA ALA A 19 -14.17 -3.21 3.43
C ALA A 19 -12.65 -3.06 3.32
N GLN A 20 -12.18 -1.82 3.26
CA GLN A 20 -10.76 -1.49 3.32
C GLN A 20 -10.26 -1.83 4.73
N ASN A 21 -9.59 -2.97 4.86
CA ASN A 21 -9.07 -3.45 6.13
C ASN A 21 -7.61 -3.03 6.29
N VAL A 22 -7.31 -2.37 7.40
CA VAL A 22 -5.94 -2.16 7.87
C VAL A 22 -5.57 -3.35 8.74
N SER A 23 -4.54 -4.10 8.32
CA SER A 23 -4.02 -5.22 9.11
C SER A 23 -2.91 -4.74 10.03
N VAL A 24 -2.95 -5.17 11.30
CA VAL A 24 -1.85 -4.93 12.22
C VAL A 24 -0.82 -6.03 12.05
N VAL A 25 0.44 -5.66 11.86
CA VAL A 25 1.53 -6.61 11.63
C VAL A 25 2.71 -6.32 12.56
N SER A 26 3.41 -7.36 12.97
CA SER A 26 4.73 -7.28 13.59
C SER A 26 5.81 -7.04 12.54
N PHE A 27 7.02 -6.62 12.96
CA PHE A 27 8.12 -6.47 12.02
C PHE A 27 8.55 -7.78 11.34
N PRO A 28 8.62 -8.94 12.00
CA PRO A 28 8.88 -10.22 11.33
C PRO A 28 7.88 -10.55 10.20
N GLU A 29 6.59 -10.25 10.39
CA GLU A 29 5.57 -10.43 9.34
C GLU A 29 5.79 -9.47 8.17
N LEU A 30 6.10 -8.20 8.44
CA LEU A 30 6.46 -7.23 7.39
C LEU A 30 7.73 -7.65 6.65
N LYS A 31 8.75 -8.12 7.38
CA LYS A 31 10.02 -8.59 6.81
C LYS A 31 9.82 -9.74 5.82
N ALA A 32 8.83 -10.61 6.05
CA ALA A 32 8.49 -11.67 5.11
C ALA A 32 8.08 -11.14 3.72
N TRP A 33 7.45 -9.95 3.63
CA TRP A 33 7.14 -9.30 2.36
C TRP A 33 8.41 -8.76 1.68
N MET A 34 9.35 -8.23 2.44
CA MET A 34 10.61 -7.66 1.94
C MET A 34 11.57 -8.70 1.36
N HIS A 35 11.38 -9.98 1.73
CA HIS A 35 12.25 -11.09 1.33
C HIS A 35 11.51 -12.19 0.55
N LYS A 36 10.31 -11.89 0.03
CA LYS A 36 9.49 -12.87 -0.67
C LYS A 36 10.16 -13.32 -1.96
N GLN A 37 10.38 -14.63 -2.09
CA GLN A 37 11.08 -15.24 -3.23
C GLN A 37 10.10 -15.55 -4.36
N ASN A 38 9.75 -14.56 -5.15
CA ASN A 38 8.87 -14.69 -6.32
C ASN A 38 9.15 -13.58 -7.35
N ASP A 39 8.34 -13.54 -8.41
CA ASP A 39 8.45 -12.58 -9.51
C ASP A 39 7.56 -11.33 -9.34
N THR A 40 7.13 -11.06 -8.11
CA THR A 40 6.32 -9.87 -7.81
C THR A 40 7.22 -8.74 -7.33
N THR A 41 7.02 -7.55 -7.88
CA THR A 41 7.62 -6.33 -7.35
C THR A 41 6.79 -5.84 -6.17
N TYR A 42 7.41 -5.72 -5.01
CA TYR A 42 6.80 -5.17 -3.80
C TYR A 42 7.30 -3.74 -3.62
N VAL A 43 6.37 -2.80 -3.52
CA VAL A 43 6.62 -1.40 -3.19
C VAL A 43 6.09 -1.18 -1.79
N ILE A 44 6.99 -1.03 -0.83
CA ILE A 44 6.69 -0.93 0.60
C ILE A 44 6.98 0.51 1.02
N ASN A 45 5.93 1.30 1.20
CA ASN A 45 6.03 2.71 1.59
C ASN A 45 5.70 2.88 3.07
N PHE A 46 6.59 3.54 3.81
CA PHE A 46 6.45 3.87 5.22
C PHE A 46 5.91 5.29 5.35
N TRP A 47 4.77 5.42 6.03
CA TRP A 47 4.03 6.67 6.16
C TRP A 47 3.33 6.78 7.52
N ALA A 48 2.72 7.94 7.80
CA ALA A 48 1.83 8.10 8.96
C ALA A 48 0.75 9.15 8.66
N THR A 49 -0.37 9.10 9.39
CA THR A 49 -1.48 10.05 9.21
C THR A 49 -1.10 11.49 9.56
N TRP A 50 -0.12 11.68 10.41
CA TRP A 50 0.41 12.98 10.85
C TRP A 50 1.56 13.52 9.98
N CYS A 51 2.06 12.71 9.03
CA CYS A 51 3.15 13.08 8.14
C CYS A 51 2.60 13.74 6.87
N SER A 52 2.63 15.08 6.78
CA SER A 52 2.08 15.81 5.63
C SER A 52 2.68 15.39 4.28
N PRO A 53 4.02 15.34 4.10
CA PRO A 53 4.60 14.93 2.82
C PRO A 53 4.25 13.48 2.44
N CYS A 54 4.08 12.58 3.43
CA CYS A 54 3.62 11.22 3.19
C CYS A 54 2.19 11.22 2.62
N VAL A 55 1.27 11.96 3.27
CA VAL A 55 -0.13 12.06 2.85
C VAL A 55 -0.27 12.63 1.44
N GLU A 56 0.61 13.54 1.06
CA GLU A 56 0.62 14.17 -0.27
C GLU A 56 1.05 13.19 -1.38
N GLU A 57 1.89 12.19 -1.08
CA GLU A 57 2.34 11.22 -2.09
C GLU A 57 1.42 9.99 -2.23
N LEU A 58 0.58 9.66 -1.22
CA LEU A 58 -0.29 8.48 -1.26
C LEU A 58 -1.12 8.37 -2.55
N PRO A 59 -1.68 9.44 -3.13
CA PRO A 59 -2.39 9.35 -4.40
C PRO A 59 -1.53 8.84 -5.56
N HIS A 60 -0.22 9.03 -5.52
CA HIS A 60 0.70 8.54 -6.56
C HIS A 60 0.83 7.02 -6.47
N PHE A 61 0.93 6.47 -5.24
CA PHE A 61 0.93 5.02 -5.02
C PHE A 61 -0.40 4.38 -5.43
N GLU A 62 -1.53 5.02 -5.17
CA GLU A 62 -2.85 4.55 -5.62
C GLU A 62 -2.94 4.55 -7.16
N THR A 63 -2.44 5.59 -7.82
CA THR A 63 -2.39 5.65 -9.30
C THR A 63 -1.57 4.49 -9.86
N VAL A 64 -0.40 4.23 -9.28
CA VAL A 64 0.47 3.10 -9.68
C VAL A 64 -0.20 1.76 -9.39
N ASN A 65 -0.84 1.60 -8.22
CA ASN A 65 -1.58 0.40 -7.85
C ASN A 65 -2.69 0.06 -8.87
N GLU A 66 -3.46 1.07 -9.30
CA GLU A 66 -4.51 0.87 -10.30
C GLU A 66 -3.92 0.63 -11.71
N THR A 67 -2.87 1.36 -12.10
CA THR A 67 -2.22 1.22 -13.41
C THR A 67 -1.70 -0.20 -13.63
N TYR A 68 -1.09 -0.78 -12.61
CA TYR A 68 -0.45 -2.10 -12.68
C TYR A 68 -1.24 -3.21 -11.97
N LYS A 69 -2.55 -3.04 -11.75
CA LYS A 69 -3.40 -4.00 -11.00
C LYS A 69 -3.44 -5.41 -11.57
N ASN A 70 -3.17 -5.56 -12.87
CA ASN A 70 -3.14 -6.86 -13.56
C ASN A 70 -1.71 -7.40 -13.76
N GLU A 71 -0.72 -6.69 -13.20
CA GLU A 71 0.69 -7.05 -13.30
C GLU A 71 1.21 -7.64 -11.97
N LYS A 72 2.44 -8.10 -11.99
CA LYS A 72 3.11 -8.64 -10.80
C LYS A 72 3.67 -7.50 -9.92
N LEU A 73 2.80 -6.58 -9.52
CA LEU A 73 3.09 -5.48 -8.61
C LEU A 73 2.20 -5.58 -7.37
N LYS A 74 2.76 -5.27 -6.23
CA LYS A 74 2.01 -5.09 -4.99
C LYS A 74 2.47 -3.85 -4.23
N ILE A 75 1.57 -2.90 -4.06
CA ILE A 75 1.76 -1.75 -3.20
C ILE A 75 1.35 -2.12 -1.78
N ILE A 76 2.24 -1.86 -0.83
CA ILE A 76 2.03 -2.06 0.62
C ILE A 76 2.33 -0.73 1.31
N LEU A 77 1.31 -0.13 1.89
CA LEU A 77 1.41 1.11 2.65
C LEU A 77 1.51 0.76 4.14
N VAL A 78 2.66 0.99 4.74
CA VAL A 78 2.97 0.65 6.14
C VAL A 78 2.82 1.90 7.01
N SER A 79 1.75 1.97 7.77
CA SER A 79 1.54 3.06 8.74
C SER A 79 2.44 2.86 9.96
N LEU A 80 3.14 3.94 10.35
CA LEU A 80 3.91 4.06 11.57
C LEU A 80 3.14 4.84 12.67
N ASP A 81 1.83 4.97 12.52
CA ASP A 81 0.97 5.49 13.60
C ASP A 81 0.99 4.52 14.79
N PHE A 82 0.79 5.04 15.99
CA PHE A 82 0.68 4.20 17.18
C PHE A 82 -0.49 3.22 17.08
N ARG A 83 -0.34 2.03 17.63
CA ARG A 83 -1.40 1.00 17.65
C ARG A 83 -2.72 1.51 18.22
N SER A 84 -2.66 2.40 19.22
CA SER A 84 -3.82 3.03 19.85
C SER A 84 -4.60 3.98 18.92
N GLU A 85 -3.99 4.43 17.83
CA GLU A 85 -4.59 5.33 16.85
C GLU A 85 -5.27 4.60 15.67
N LEU A 86 -5.16 3.27 15.60
CA LEU A 86 -5.68 2.47 14.49
C LEU A 86 -7.14 2.79 14.18
N ASP A 87 -8.02 2.63 15.18
CA ASP A 87 -9.47 2.76 15.00
C ASP A 87 -9.90 4.23 14.90
N LYS A 88 -9.18 5.13 15.57
CA LYS A 88 -9.53 6.55 15.67
C LYS A 88 -9.01 7.40 14.51
N LYS A 89 -7.86 7.01 13.93
CA LYS A 89 -7.19 7.81 12.89
C LYS A 89 -6.93 7.01 11.62
N VAL A 90 -6.20 5.88 11.69
CA VAL A 90 -5.71 5.19 10.50
C VAL A 90 -6.86 4.64 9.66
N ILE A 91 -7.77 3.87 10.25
CA ILE A 91 -8.91 3.30 9.51
C ILE A 91 -9.81 4.39 8.91
N PRO A 92 -10.24 5.44 9.67
CA PRO A 92 -11.02 6.53 9.10
C PRO A 92 -10.29 7.28 7.99
N PHE A 93 -8.97 7.47 8.11
CA PHE A 93 -8.15 8.12 7.10
C PHE A 93 -8.12 7.30 5.80
N VAL A 94 -7.81 6.00 5.89
CA VAL A 94 -7.77 5.06 4.74
C VAL A 94 -9.10 5.07 3.99
N ARG A 95 -10.21 5.02 4.71
CA ARG A 95 -11.56 5.09 4.13
C ARG A 95 -11.83 6.45 3.47
N LYS A 96 -11.55 7.55 4.17
CA LYS A 96 -11.76 8.92 3.65
C LYS A 96 -10.95 9.19 2.39
N LYS A 97 -9.73 8.67 2.31
CA LYS A 97 -8.82 8.82 1.17
C LYS A 97 -9.07 7.79 0.08
N ASN A 98 -10.00 6.85 0.28
CA ASN A 98 -10.34 5.79 -0.67
C ASN A 98 -9.09 5.00 -1.12
N ILE A 99 -8.26 4.59 -0.16
CA ILE A 99 -7.02 3.84 -0.42
C ILE A 99 -7.36 2.38 -0.68
N HIS A 100 -6.98 1.86 -1.85
CA HIS A 100 -7.22 0.47 -2.28
C HIS A 100 -6.00 -0.43 -2.16
N ALA A 101 -4.80 0.14 -2.09
CA ALA A 101 -3.58 -0.59 -1.81
C ALA A 101 -3.66 -1.33 -0.47
N SER A 102 -2.82 -2.35 -0.27
CA SER A 102 -2.73 -3.05 1.02
C SER A 102 -2.18 -2.11 2.09
N VAL A 103 -2.93 -1.92 3.19
CA VAL A 103 -2.50 -1.07 4.31
C VAL A 103 -2.20 -1.94 5.52
N PHE A 104 -0.98 -1.80 6.04
CA PHE A 104 -0.55 -2.40 7.30
C PHE A 104 -0.27 -1.30 8.33
N LEU A 105 -0.58 -1.55 9.59
CA LEU A 105 -0.08 -0.78 10.73
C LEU A 105 1.04 -1.61 11.38
N LEU A 106 2.25 -1.07 11.39
CA LEU A 106 3.39 -1.72 12.03
C LEU A 106 3.28 -1.57 13.55
N ASN A 107 3.06 -2.68 14.24
CA ASN A 107 3.02 -2.71 15.69
C ASN A 107 4.39 -3.08 16.25
N GLU A 108 5.33 -2.13 16.13
CA GLU A 108 6.69 -2.26 16.64
C GLU A 108 7.07 -0.97 17.35
N PRO A 109 7.04 -0.94 18.70
CA PRO A 109 7.23 0.31 19.46
C PRO A 109 8.67 0.82 19.45
N ASP A 110 9.65 -0.06 19.22
CA ASP A 110 11.05 0.34 19.11
C ASP A 110 11.48 0.45 17.65
N ALA A 111 11.56 1.69 17.16
CA ALA A 111 11.99 1.97 15.80
C ALA A 111 13.41 1.45 15.48
N ASN A 112 14.31 1.44 16.46
CA ASN A 112 15.67 0.93 16.27
C ASN A 112 15.69 -0.57 15.98
N SER A 113 14.64 -1.30 16.35
CA SER A 113 14.56 -2.75 16.12
C SER A 113 14.41 -3.10 14.63
N TYR A 114 13.92 -2.18 13.77
CA TYR A 114 13.62 -2.50 12.37
C TYR A 114 14.26 -1.56 11.33
N ILE A 115 14.62 -0.32 11.66
CA ILE A 115 15.12 0.67 10.69
C ILE A 115 16.28 0.09 9.89
N ASP A 116 17.36 -0.34 10.53
CA ASP A 116 18.55 -0.89 9.86
C ASP A 116 18.25 -2.20 9.10
N GLN A 117 17.23 -2.94 9.51
CA GLN A 117 16.83 -4.17 8.84
C GLN A 117 16.00 -3.91 7.57
N VAL A 118 15.33 -2.75 7.48
CA VAL A 118 14.69 -2.28 6.25
C VAL A 118 15.76 -1.78 5.29
N SER A 119 16.60 -0.85 5.74
CA SER A 119 17.77 -0.37 5.01
C SER A 119 18.79 0.27 5.98
N PRO A 120 20.08 -0.08 5.88
CA PRO A 120 21.12 0.61 6.63
C PRO A 120 21.26 2.11 6.31
N GLU A 121 20.66 2.56 5.18
CA GLU A 121 20.66 3.96 4.76
C GLU A 121 19.49 4.75 5.33
N TRP A 122 18.54 4.08 6.01
CA TRP A 122 17.36 4.74 6.55
C TRP A 122 17.69 5.49 7.86
N SER A 123 17.54 6.82 7.84
CA SER A 123 17.68 7.63 9.06
C SER A 123 16.51 7.51 10.04
N GLY A 124 15.41 6.85 9.62
CA GLY A 124 14.16 6.79 10.35
C GLY A 124 13.15 7.87 9.95
N ALA A 125 13.52 8.78 9.03
CA ALA A 125 12.59 9.79 8.54
C ALA A 125 11.57 9.18 7.53
N ILE A 126 10.38 9.79 7.49
CA ILE A 126 9.32 9.44 6.55
C ILE A 126 8.89 10.67 5.74
N PRO A 127 8.47 10.49 4.47
CA PRO A 127 8.19 9.21 3.81
C PRO A 127 9.46 8.47 3.40
N ALA A 128 9.38 7.14 3.46
CA ALA A 128 10.42 6.24 2.99
C ALA A 128 9.82 5.08 2.20
N THR A 129 10.51 4.62 1.16
CA THR A 129 10.01 3.55 0.29
C THR A 129 11.10 2.54 -0.01
N LEU A 130 10.80 1.27 0.24
CA LEU A 130 11.61 0.14 -0.19
C LEU A 130 10.93 -0.54 -1.39
N ILE A 131 11.67 -0.72 -2.49
CA ILE A 131 11.18 -1.46 -3.66
C ILE A 131 12.04 -2.70 -3.84
N VAL A 132 11.39 -3.88 -3.92
CA VAL A 132 12.08 -5.16 -4.04
C VAL A 132 11.44 -6.05 -5.10
N ASN A 133 12.26 -6.77 -5.87
CA ASN A 133 11.86 -7.88 -6.71
C ASN A 133 12.96 -8.94 -6.69
N SER A 134 12.70 -10.07 -6.06
CA SER A 134 13.67 -11.14 -5.86
C SER A 134 14.15 -11.75 -7.18
N LYS A 135 13.23 -12.03 -8.11
CA LYS A 135 13.59 -12.64 -9.40
C LYS A 135 14.45 -11.72 -10.27
N LYS A 136 14.18 -10.41 -10.22
CA LYS A 136 14.95 -9.39 -10.94
C LYS A 136 16.19 -8.93 -10.17
N GLN A 137 16.46 -9.49 -8.99
CA GLN A 137 17.57 -9.10 -8.10
C GLN A 137 17.58 -7.59 -7.81
N PHE A 138 16.37 -7.00 -7.74
CA PHE A 138 16.20 -5.58 -7.51
C PHE A 138 15.86 -5.33 -6.04
N ARG A 139 16.62 -4.45 -5.40
CA ARG A 139 16.34 -3.91 -4.07
C ARG A 139 16.89 -2.48 -4.01
N GLN A 140 15.99 -1.52 -3.83
CA GLN A 140 16.37 -0.11 -3.71
C GLN A 140 15.53 0.57 -2.65
N PHE A 141 16.18 1.40 -1.85
CA PHE A 141 15.58 2.18 -0.79
C PHE A 141 15.63 3.68 -1.13
N PHE A 142 14.58 4.40 -0.73
CA PHE A 142 14.44 5.84 -0.96
C PHE A 142 13.87 6.50 0.30
N GLU A 143 14.61 7.43 0.88
CA GLU A 143 14.15 8.29 1.97
C GLU A 143 13.79 9.66 1.40
N LYS A 144 12.68 9.71 0.70
CA LYS A 144 12.15 10.93 0.08
C LYS A 144 10.69 10.80 -0.28
N LYS A 145 10.02 11.94 -0.47
CA LYS A 145 8.71 12.00 -1.11
C LYS A 145 8.84 11.73 -2.61
N PHE A 146 8.00 10.86 -3.15
CA PHE A 146 7.88 10.61 -4.58
C PHE A 146 6.87 11.53 -5.25
N SER A 147 7.21 12.03 -6.43
CA SER A 147 6.23 12.42 -7.44
C SER A 147 5.75 11.18 -8.22
N LEU A 148 4.61 11.29 -8.90
CA LEU A 148 4.10 10.19 -9.74
C LEU A 148 5.11 9.76 -10.80
N ASN A 149 5.72 10.72 -11.51
CA ASN A 149 6.68 10.43 -12.58
C ASN A 149 7.93 9.71 -12.05
N GLU A 150 8.46 10.12 -10.91
CA GLU A 150 9.61 9.45 -10.28
C GLU A 150 9.26 8.01 -9.87
N LEU A 151 8.09 7.81 -9.24
CA LEU A 151 7.64 6.48 -8.83
C LEU A 151 7.46 5.56 -10.05
N GLN A 152 6.82 6.05 -11.10
CA GLN A 152 6.64 5.31 -12.35
C GLN A 152 7.98 5.00 -13.03
N SER A 153 8.94 5.93 -13.05
CA SER A 153 10.25 5.72 -13.67
C SER A 153 11.04 4.58 -13.03
N VAL A 154 10.87 4.33 -11.73
CA VAL A 154 11.51 3.21 -11.03
C VAL A 154 10.74 1.90 -11.26
N ILE A 155 9.40 1.94 -11.31
CA ILE A 155 8.57 0.75 -11.38
C ILE A 155 8.45 0.21 -12.81
N GLN A 156 8.30 1.08 -13.81
CA GLN A 156 8.05 0.67 -15.19
C GLN A 156 9.07 -0.35 -15.72
N PRO A 157 10.39 -0.19 -15.56
CA PRO A 157 11.36 -1.18 -16.02
C PRO A 157 11.21 -2.55 -15.33
N LEU A 158 10.64 -2.57 -14.11
CA LEU A 158 10.40 -3.81 -13.36
C LEU A 158 9.13 -4.54 -13.84
N MET A 159 8.26 -3.87 -14.59
CA MET A 159 7.04 -4.47 -15.16
C MET A 159 7.27 -5.03 -16.57
N GLU A 160 8.32 -4.61 -17.25
CA GLU A 160 8.67 -5.14 -18.57
C GLU A 160 9.00 -6.63 -18.47
N ARG A 161 8.40 -7.41 -19.39
CA ARG A 161 8.67 -8.86 -19.51
C ARG A 161 10.01 -9.05 -20.23
N ASN A 162 10.95 -9.71 -19.56
CA ASN A 162 12.11 -10.28 -20.23
C ASN A 162 11.72 -11.55 -20.95
#